data_fec12b75706e5f5dc7da9565fe040e93
#
_entry.id   fec12b75706e5f5dc7da9565fe040e93
#
_cell.length_a   1.000
_cell.length_b   1.000
_cell.length_c   1.000
_cell.angle_alpha   90.00
_cell.angle_beta   90.00
_cell.angle_gamma   90.00
#
_symmetry.space_group_name_H-M   'P 1'
#
loop_
_entity.id
_entity.type
_entity.pdbx_description
1 polymer ?
#
loop_
_entity_poly.entity_id
_entity_poly.type
_entity_poly.pdbx_seq_one_letter_code
_entity_poly.pdbx_strand_id
1 'polypeptide(L)'
;MKTTLHDKRFNLNPRNFLLNVSLILIGIMVAGCPGNKPTPGARASGKITIRGSNTIGEELAPQLIAEYRKSHPTITFDLESKATGYGFGALMGGFCDIAGASRPPLKEELEMAQSRNVEYNDHVIGAYSVAVVVNAANPVGDLTREQVRDIFTGVIHNWKEVGGSDGPIHLCIRDPISGTHLGFRELAMENKPYADTPNLLTNYEAIVEAVAKDANGIGYSSLELENSAGVKPVSIGGIVPNVSDVDKGDYPYARVLHLYTSKGHETQEALAFIQFVLSPQGQAVLTRTGYTPHP
;
A
#
# COMPACT_ATOMS: atom_id res chain seq x y z
N MET A 1 0.16 41.56 -52.14
CA MET A 1 -1.10 41.33 -52.82
C MET A 1 -2.20 41.44 -51.79
N LYS A 2 -2.98 42.52 -51.86
CA LYS A 2 -4.07 42.91 -50.97
C LYS A 2 -5.35 42.18 -51.34
N THR A 3 -6.16 41.69 -50.38
CA THR A 3 -7.60 41.50 -50.57
C THR A 3 -8.26 41.46 -49.18
N THR A 4 -8.79 42.45 -48.82
CA THR A 4 -10.06 43.16 -48.50
C THR A 4 -11.13 42.30 -47.81
N LEU A 5 -11.49 42.84 -46.61
CA LEU A 5 -12.66 42.55 -45.77
C LEU A 5 -13.98 42.75 -46.53
N HIS A 6 -15.00 41.96 -46.12
CA HIS A 6 -16.42 42.36 -46.31
C HIS A 6 -17.18 42.19 -45.00
N ASP A 7 -17.51 43.36 -44.48
CA ASP A 7 -18.43 43.66 -43.36
C ASP A 7 -19.88 43.54 -43.87
N LYS A 8 -20.72 42.75 -43.21
CA LYS A 8 -22.19 42.81 -43.39
C LYS A 8 -22.88 43.05 -42.06
N ARG A 9 -23.14 44.34 -41.82
CA ARG A 9 -24.08 44.79 -40.78
C ARG A 9 -25.50 44.45 -41.18
N PHE A 10 -26.23 43.71 -40.35
CA PHE A 10 -27.70 43.63 -40.44
C PHE A 10 -28.33 44.62 -39.49
N ASN A 11 -29.08 45.53 -40.09
CA ASN A 11 -29.86 46.62 -39.47
C ASN A 11 -31.27 46.08 -39.17
N LEU A 12 -31.67 46.02 -37.89
CA LEU A 12 -33.04 45.71 -37.47
C LEU A 12 -33.77 46.97 -37.03
N ASN A 13 -34.76 47.33 -37.77
CA ASN A 13 -35.65 48.43 -37.51
C ASN A 13 -36.90 48.00 -36.71
N PRO A 14 -37.33 48.71 -35.65
CA PRO A 14 -38.44 48.29 -34.81
C PRO A 14 -39.72 49.01 -35.27
N ARG A 15 -40.79 48.29 -35.55
CA ARG A 15 -42.16 48.81 -35.45
C ARG A 15 -43.22 47.74 -35.60
N ASN A 16 -44.05 47.66 -34.54
CA ASN A 16 -45.48 47.33 -34.53
C ASN A 16 -45.91 45.92 -34.95
N PHE A 17 -46.37 45.12 -33.98
CA PHE A 17 -47.70 44.52 -34.08
C PHE A 17 -48.29 44.22 -32.70
N LEU A 18 -49.27 45.01 -32.30
CA LEU A 18 -50.20 44.70 -31.21
C LEU A 18 -51.22 43.71 -31.74
N LEU A 19 -51.42 42.60 -31.12
CA LEU A 19 -52.65 41.85 -31.18
C LEU A 19 -52.90 41.05 -29.90
N ASN A 20 -53.97 41.38 -29.26
CA ASN A 20 -54.58 40.77 -28.09
C ASN A 20 -54.85 39.28 -28.32
N VAL A 21 -54.46 38.44 -27.37
CA VAL A 21 -55.13 37.14 -27.12
C VAL A 21 -55.21 36.90 -25.64
N SER A 22 -56.42 36.61 -25.19
CA SER A 22 -56.90 36.45 -23.83
C SER A 22 -56.19 35.39 -23.00
N LEU A 23 -56.08 35.70 -21.68
CA LEU A 23 -55.73 34.77 -20.61
C LEU A 23 -56.64 33.55 -20.60
N ILE A 24 -56.01 32.38 -20.62
CA ILE A 24 -56.51 31.17 -19.94
C ILE A 24 -55.41 30.72 -18.98
N LEU A 25 -55.60 31.04 -17.70
CA LEU A 25 -54.80 30.50 -16.61
C LEU A 25 -55.21 29.02 -16.40
N ILE A 26 -54.45 28.08 -16.94
CA ILE A 26 -54.46 26.70 -16.47
C ILE A 26 -53.32 26.57 -15.45
N GLY A 27 -53.68 26.58 -14.16
CA GLY A 27 -52.76 26.27 -13.08
C GLY A 27 -52.31 24.83 -13.14
N ILE A 28 -51.12 24.57 -13.69
CA ILE A 28 -50.43 23.30 -13.50
C ILE A 28 -49.71 23.44 -12.17
N MET A 29 -50.29 22.85 -11.11
CA MET A 29 -49.52 22.52 -9.90
C MET A 29 -48.46 21.50 -10.28
N VAL A 30 -47.25 21.95 -10.56
CA VAL A 30 -46.08 21.08 -10.53
C VAL A 30 -45.79 20.81 -9.07
N ALA A 31 -46.29 19.65 -8.59
CA ALA A 31 -45.81 19.10 -7.34
C ALA A 31 -44.30 18.85 -7.52
N GLY A 32 -43.49 19.81 -7.02
CA GLY A 32 -42.06 19.67 -6.92
C GLY A 32 -41.77 18.51 -6.00
N CYS A 33 -41.38 17.36 -6.56
CA CYS A 33 -40.66 16.37 -5.80
C CYS A 33 -39.42 17.06 -5.17
N PRO A 34 -39.23 16.99 -3.86
CA PRO A 34 -38.00 17.45 -3.28
C PRO A 34 -36.88 16.61 -3.91
N GLY A 35 -36.19 17.17 -4.88
CA GLY A 35 -34.95 16.60 -5.40
C GLY A 35 -34.01 16.46 -4.21
N ASN A 36 -33.87 15.23 -3.71
CA ASN A 36 -32.84 14.88 -2.77
C ASN A 36 -31.49 15.25 -3.44
N LYS A 37 -30.96 16.42 -3.09
CA LYS A 37 -29.57 16.71 -3.39
C LYS A 37 -28.78 15.61 -2.71
N PRO A 38 -27.92 14.87 -3.44
CA PRO A 38 -27.08 13.87 -2.77
C PRO A 38 -26.26 14.60 -1.70
N THR A 39 -26.51 14.24 -0.45
CA THR A 39 -25.69 14.67 0.68
C THR A 39 -24.28 14.12 0.39
N PRO A 40 -23.23 14.97 0.35
CA PRO A 40 -21.88 14.47 0.22
C PRO A 40 -21.62 13.54 1.42
N GLY A 41 -21.49 12.23 1.20
CA GLY A 41 -21.16 11.26 2.24
C GLY A 41 -22.07 10.06 2.41
N ALA A 42 -23.27 9.99 1.83
CA ALA A 42 -24.07 8.76 1.88
C ALA A 42 -23.54 7.75 0.85
N ARG A 43 -22.52 6.96 1.23
CA ARG A 43 -22.05 5.82 0.44
C ARG A 43 -23.06 4.69 0.51
N ALA A 44 -23.20 3.94 -0.60
CA ALA A 44 -24.09 2.79 -0.64
C ALA A 44 -23.69 1.78 0.43
N SER A 45 -24.62 1.38 1.28
CA SER A 45 -24.48 0.29 2.24
C SER A 45 -23.94 -0.96 1.53
N GLY A 46 -22.89 -1.58 2.11
CA GLY A 46 -22.29 -2.79 1.56
C GLY A 46 -21.09 -2.60 0.62
N LYS A 47 -20.53 -1.39 0.49
CA LYS A 47 -19.27 -1.13 -0.25
C LYS A 47 -18.22 -0.52 0.67
N ILE A 48 -17.00 -1.07 0.65
CA ILE A 48 -15.82 -0.54 1.33
C ILE A 48 -14.81 -0.08 0.29
N THR A 49 -14.35 1.17 0.40
CA THR A 49 -13.37 1.74 -0.50
C THR A 49 -12.03 1.89 0.22
N ILE A 50 -10.99 1.24 -0.30
CA ILE A 50 -9.64 1.25 0.27
C ILE A 50 -8.68 1.89 -0.71
N ARG A 51 -7.86 2.84 -0.25
CA ARG A 51 -6.82 3.49 -1.03
C ARG A 51 -5.51 3.48 -0.26
N GLY A 52 -4.38 3.39 -0.93
CA GLY A 52 -3.11 3.65 -0.25
C GLY A 52 -1.94 2.78 -0.63
N SER A 53 -1.22 2.33 0.38
CA SER A 53 0.08 1.67 0.31
C SER A 53 0.11 0.46 -0.62
N ASN A 54 1.12 0.37 -1.47
CA ASN A 54 1.40 -0.82 -2.27
C ASN A 54 1.70 -2.03 -1.38
N THR A 55 2.44 -1.83 -0.29
CA THR A 55 2.78 -2.90 0.67
C THR A 55 1.54 -3.61 1.21
N ILE A 56 0.46 -2.87 1.48
CA ILE A 56 -0.81 -3.46 1.93
C ILE A 56 -1.65 -3.93 0.76
N GLY A 57 -1.77 -3.11 -0.27
CA GLY A 57 -2.78 -3.27 -1.30
C GLY A 57 -2.46 -4.28 -2.39
N GLU A 58 -1.19 -4.63 -2.62
CA GLU A 58 -0.82 -5.54 -3.70
C GLU A 58 -1.00 -7.03 -3.33
N GLU A 59 -0.72 -7.40 -2.08
CA GLU A 59 -0.79 -8.79 -1.64
C GLU A 59 -1.70 -8.99 -0.41
N LEU A 60 -1.49 -8.23 0.66
CA LEU A 60 -2.17 -8.43 1.93
C LEU A 60 -3.68 -8.13 1.86
N ALA A 61 -4.07 -6.95 1.37
CA ALA A 61 -5.47 -6.55 1.32
C ALA A 61 -6.34 -7.48 0.45
N PRO A 62 -5.91 -7.94 -0.75
CA PRO A 62 -6.64 -8.94 -1.52
C PRO A 62 -6.91 -10.23 -0.73
N GLN A 63 -5.94 -10.72 0.04
CA GLN A 63 -6.09 -11.93 0.85
C GLN A 63 -7.04 -11.72 2.03
N LEU A 64 -6.93 -10.58 2.73
CA LEU A 64 -7.86 -10.20 3.80
C LEU A 64 -9.30 -10.05 3.28
N ILE A 65 -9.47 -9.41 2.12
CA ILE A 65 -10.77 -9.24 1.47
C ILE A 65 -11.36 -10.60 1.07
N ALA A 66 -10.56 -11.48 0.48
CA ALA A 66 -11.01 -12.82 0.09
C ALA A 66 -11.47 -13.63 1.31
N GLU A 67 -10.74 -13.56 2.43
CA GLU A 67 -11.11 -14.23 3.66
C GLU A 67 -12.38 -13.65 4.29
N TYR A 68 -12.47 -12.31 4.38
CA TYR A 68 -13.65 -11.62 4.93
C TYR A 68 -14.93 -11.92 4.17
N ARG A 69 -14.86 -11.99 2.84
CA ARG A 69 -16.01 -12.26 1.97
C ARG A 69 -16.61 -13.66 2.15
N LYS A 70 -15.88 -14.61 2.74
CA LYS A 70 -16.45 -15.95 3.04
C LYS A 70 -17.64 -15.87 3.98
N SER A 71 -17.61 -14.94 4.95
CA SER A 71 -18.71 -14.69 5.90
C SER A 71 -19.56 -13.47 5.56
N HIS A 72 -19.09 -12.58 4.67
CA HIS A 72 -19.77 -11.35 4.27
C HIS A 72 -19.88 -11.24 2.73
N PRO A 73 -20.59 -12.18 2.06
CA PRO A 73 -20.58 -12.28 0.60
C PRO A 73 -21.22 -11.09 -0.13
N THR A 74 -22.06 -10.31 0.57
CA THR A 74 -22.75 -9.14 0.00
C THR A 74 -21.89 -7.87 0.04
N ILE A 75 -20.79 -7.85 0.81
CA ILE A 75 -19.89 -6.69 0.88
C ILE A 75 -19.01 -6.66 -0.36
N THR A 76 -18.99 -5.51 -1.00
CA THR A 76 -18.12 -5.23 -2.15
C THR A 76 -16.94 -4.35 -1.74
N PHE A 77 -15.82 -4.52 -2.41
CA PHE A 77 -14.61 -3.75 -2.16
C PHE A 77 -14.16 -3.03 -3.42
N ASP A 78 -13.66 -1.81 -3.22
CA ASP A 78 -13.01 -1.00 -4.24
C ASP A 78 -11.61 -0.66 -3.72
N LEU A 79 -10.64 -1.43 -4.17
CA LEU A 79 -9.25 -1.34 -3.73
C LEU A 79 -8.39 -0.72 -4.82
N GLU A 80 -7.63 0.32 -4.46
CA GLU A 80 -6.63 0.90 -5.35
C GLU A 80 -5.32 1.11 -4.58
N SER A 81 -4.26 0.45 -5.06
CA SER A 81 -2.92 0.47 -4.48
C SER A 81 -2.03 1.40 -5.28
N LYS A 82 -1.52 2.45 -4.64
CA LYS A 82 -0.55 3.38 -5.25
C LYS A 82 0.56 3.71 -4.26
N ALA A 83 0.28 4.60 -3.30
CA ALA A 83 1.24 5.00 -2.30
C ALA A 83 0.52 5.38 -1.00
N THR A 84 1.23 5.36 0.15
CA THR A 84 0.67 5.78 1.44
C THR A 84 0.09 7.21 1.37
N GLY A 85 0.82 8.16 0.78
CA GLY A 85 0.33 9.55 0.64
C GLY A 85 -0.93 9.67 -0.22
N TYR A 86 -1.10 8.81 -1.22
CA TYR A 86 -2.35 8.73 -2.00
C TYR A 86 -3.54 8.32 -1.12
N GLY A 87 -3.32 7.34 -0.22
CA GLY A 87 -4.34 6.91 0.75
C GLY A 87 -4.77 8.05 1.67
N PHE A 88 -3.81 8.78 2.26
CA PHE A 88 -4.10 9.94 3.10
C PHE A 88 -4.83 11.05 2.33
N GLY A 89 -4.40 11.35 1.10
CA GLY A 89 -5.09 12.32 0.24
C GLY A 89 -6.54 11.93 -0.07
N ALA A 90 -6.77 10.65 -0.36
CA ALA A 90 -8.11 10.13 -0.62
C ALA A 90 -9.00 10.17 0.63
N LEU A 91 -8.45 9.83 1.81
CA LEU A 91 -9.16 9.87 3.08
C LEU A 91 -9.55 11.30 3.46
N MET A 92 -8.61 12.25 3.34
CA MET A 92 -8.88 13.70 3.55
C MET A 92 -9.94 14.27 2.61
N GLY A 93 -10.00 13.76 1.38
CA GLY A 93 -10.97 14.15 0.37
C GLY A 93 -12.33 13.48 0.51
N GLY A 94 -12.49 12.51 1.43
CA GLY A 94 -13.70 11.70 1.55
C GLY A 94 -13.91 10.72 0.40
N PHE A 95 -12.85 10.34 -0.33
CA PHE A 95 -12.89 9.44 -1.49
C PHE A 95 -12.62 7.97 -1.14
N CYS A 96 -12.25 7.67 0.12
CA CYS A 96 -12.15 6.30 0.61
C CYS A 96 -12.65 6.21 2.05
N ASP A 97 -12.98 4.98 2.47
CA ASP A 97 -13.36 4.66 3.84
C ASP A 97 -12.12 4.35 4.67
N ILE A 98 -11.14 3.72 4.04
CA ILE A 98 -9.91 3.25 4.67
C ILE A 98 -8.71 3.69 3.84
N ALA A 99 -7.72 4.32 4.49
CA ALA A 99 -6.41 4.54 3.92
C ALA A 99 -5.44 3.47 4.46
N GLY A 100 -4.91 2.62 3.57
CA GLY A 100 -3.81 1.71 3.88
C GLY A 100 -2.48 2.46 3.90
N ALA A 101 -1.69 2.30 4.95
CA ALA A 101 -0.43 3.00 5.12
C ALA A 101 0.68 2.07 5.65
N SER A 102 1.88 2.21 5.12
CA SER A 102 3.09 1.52 5.58
C SER A 102 4.08 2.48 6.27
N ARG A 103 3.58 3.58 6.75
CA ARG A 103 4.22 4.58 7.61
C ARG A 103 3.17 5.45 8.28
N PRO A 104 3.49 6.12 9.39
CA PRO A 104 2.65 7.18 9.93
C PRO A 104 2.47 8.34 8.95
N PRO A 105 1.45 9.19 9.14
CA PRO A 105 1.29 10.41 8.35
C PRO A 105 2.47 11.37 8.57
N LEU A 106 2.89 12.03 7.51
CA LEU A 106 3.89 13.10 7.58
C LEU A 106 3.28 14.35 8.25
N LYS A 107 4.15 15.24 8.72
CA LYS A 107 3.71 16.50 9.35
C LYS A 107 2.81 17.31 8.43
N GLU A 108 3.17 17.42 7.16
CA GLU A 108 2.41 18.15 6.14
C GLU A 108 1.03 17.50 5.87
N GLU A 109 0.97 16.15 5.92
CA GLU A 109 -0.29 15.41 5.77
C GLU A 109 -1.21 15.63 6.98
N LEU A 110 -0.65 15.70 8.19
CA LEU A 110 -1.41 16.04 9.42
C LEU A 110 -1.92 17.49 9.40
N GLU A 111 -1.07 18.45 9.05
CA GLU A 111 -1.45 19.87 8.95
C GLU A 111 -2.55 20.08 7.90
N MET A 112 -2.45 19.40 6.76
CA MET A 112 -3.47 19.44 5.72
C MET A 112 -4.79 18.81 6.17
N ALA A 113 -4.75 17.67 6.89
CA ALA A 113 -5.94 17.03 7.45
C ALA A 113 -6.64 17.96 8.46
N GLN A 114 -5.87 18.57 9.38
CA GLN A 114 -6.37 19.53 10.36
C GLN A 114 -7.04 20.75 9.68
N SER A 115 -6.44 21.28 8.60
CA SER A 115 -7.02 22.41 7.85
C SER A 115 -8.38 22.07 7.21
N ARG A 116 -8.70 20.80 7.07
CA ARG A 116 -9.96 20.27 6.54
C ARG A 116 -10.89 19.70 7.62
N ASN A 117 -10.55 19.87 8.90
CA ASN A 117 -11.26 19.27 10.04
C ASN A 117 -11.34 17.74 9.95
N VAL A 118 -10.32 17.08 9.40
CA VAL A 118 -10.18 15.62 9.39
C VAL A 118 -9.20 15.21 10.47
N GLU A 119 -9.64 14.33 11.35
CA GLU A 119 -8.80 13.65 12.34
C GLU A 119 -8.65 12.18 11.92
N TYR A 120 -7.41 11.69 11.89
CA TYR A 120 -7.15 10.29 11.56
C TYR A 120 -7.34 9.40 12.80
N ASN A 121 -8.04 8.28 12.61
CA ASN A 121 -8.09 7.20 13.58
C ASN A 121 -7.17 6.08 13.09
N ASP A 122 -6.15 5.76 13.88
CA ASP A 122 -5.09 4.81 13.53
C ASP A 122 -5.41 3.41 14.05
N HIS A 123 -5.30 2.42 13.17
CA HIS A 123 -5.42 1.02 13.48
C HIS A 123 -4.17 0.28 13.00
N VAL A 124 -3.24 0.02 13.92
CA VAL A 124 -2.06 -0.81 13.64
C VAL A 124 -2.54 -2.25 13.41
N ILE A 125 -2.18 -2.82 12.24
CA ILE A 125 -2.65 -4.16 11.85
C ILE A 125 -1.55 -5.22 11.88
N GLY A 126 -0.28 -4.83 11.97
CA GLY A 126 0.88 -5.70 11.93
C GLY A 126 2.08 -4.99 11.31
N ALA A 127 3.04 -5.76 10.83
CA ALA A 127 4.21 -5.22 10.17
C ALA A 127 4.57 -6.00 8.91
N TYR A 128 5.08 -5.30 7.91
CA TYR A 128 5.91 -5.88 6.86
C TYR A 128 7.34 -5.86 7.37
N SER A 129 8.00 -7.01 7.45
CA SER A 129 9.39 -7.11 7.86
C SER A 129 10.06 -8.28 7.17
N VAL A 130 11.29 -8.07 6.74
CA VAL A 130 12.10 -9.10 6.11
C VAL A 130 13.48 -9.14 6.75
N ALA A 131 13.90 -10.33 7.14
CA ALA A 131 15.26 -10.60 7.58
C ALA A 131 16.12 -10.97 6.38
N VAL A 132 17.31 -10.38 6.26
CA VAL A 132 18.34 -10.87 5.34
C VAL A 132 18.91 -12.16 5.93
N VAL A 133 18.93 -13.22 5.15
CA VAL A 133 19.42 -14.54 5.58
C VAL A 133 20.55 -15.02 4.68
N VAL A 134 21.54 -15.68 5.28
CA VAL A 134 22.66 -16.33 4.60
C VAL A 134 22.73 -17.79 5.02
N ASN A 135 23.49 -18.59 4.28
CA ASN A 135 23.78 -19.96 4.69
C ASN A 135 24.41 -19.98 6.10
N ALA A 136 24.03 -20.92 6.94
CA ALA A 136 24.52 -21.01 8.33
C ALA A 136 26.05 -21.13 8.43
N ALA A 137 26.71 -21.69 7.41
CA ALA A 137 28.17 -21.82 7.35
C ALA A 137 28.87 -20.53 6.87
N ASN A 138 28.15 -19.53 6.36
CA ASN A 138 28.73 -18.27 5.93
C ASN A 138 29.28 -17.51 7.16
N PRO A 139 30.54 -17.01 7.16
CA PRO A 139 31.11 -16.30 8.31
C PRO A 139 30.49 -14.90 8.53
N VAL A 140 29.85 -14.29 7.51
CA VAL A 140 29.24 -12.97 7.60
C VAL A 140 28.06 -13.00 8.56
N GLY A 141 28.06 -12.10 9.55
CA GLY A 141 27.00 -11.99 10.57
C GLY A 141 26.40 -10.58 10.67
N ASP A 142 27.05 -9.60 10.05
CA ASP A 142 26.57 -8.22 9.98
C ASP A 142 26.88 -7.60 8.62
N LEU A 143 25.97 -6.79 8.11
CA LEU A 143 26.12 -6.03 6.87
C LEU A 143 25.62 -4.59 7.09
N THR A 144 26.23 -3.62 6.45
CA THR A 144 25.67 -2.28 6.40
C THR A 144 24.48 -2.23 5.42
N ARG A 145 23.65 -1.21 5.51
CA ARG A 145 22.56 -0.99 4.56
C ARG A 145 23.07 -0.83 3.12
N GLU A 146 24.19 -0.14 2.95
CA GLU A 146 24.87 0.04 1.67
C GLU A 146 25.36 -1.30 1.11
N GLN A 147 25.97 -2.15 1.96
CA GLN A 147 26.41 -3.48 1.53
C GLN A 147 25.26 -4.37 1.10
N VAL A 148 24.14 -4.37 1.83
CA VAL A 148 22.94 -5.10 1.40
C VAL A 148 22.44 -4.60 0.05
N ARG A 149 22.27 -3.27 -0.11
CA ARG A 149 21.90 -2.68 -1.39
C ARG A 149 22.84 -3.13 -2.51
N ASP A 150 24.14 -3.01 -2.30
CA ASP A 150 25.15 -3.26 -3.32
C ASP A 150 25.27 -4.75 -3.67
N ILE A 151 25.03 -5.64 -2.71
CA ILE A 151 24.90 -7.07 -2.96
C ILE A 151 23.68 -7.37 -3.85
N PHE A 152 22.51 -6.91 -3.46
CA PHE A 152 21.27 -7.23 -4.19
C PHE A 152 21.17 -6.52 -5.56
N THR A 153 21.89 -5.42 -5.76
CA THR A 153 22.03 -4.76 -7.08
C THR A 153 23.16 -5.34 -7.93
N GLY A 154 23.99 -6.25 -7.38
CA GLY A 154 25.10 -6.89 -8.11
C GLY A 154 26.36 -6.01 -8.22
N VAL A 155 26.49 -4.93 -7.46
CA VAL A 155 27.72 -4.13 -7.33
C VAL A 155 28.78 -4.92 -6.55
N ILE A 156 28.37 -5.53 -5.43
CA ILE A 156 29.17 -6.50 -4.66
C ILE A 156 28.74 -7.89 -5.10
N HIS A 157 29.67 -8.69 -5.57
CA HIS A 157 29.39 -10.02 -6.12
C HIS A 157 30.29 -11.13 -5.55
N ASN A 158 31.17 -10.79 -4.60
CA ASN A 158 32.04 -11.75 -3.93
C ASN A 158 32.01 -11.52 -2.40
N TRP A 159 31.83 -12.59 -1.64
CA TRP A 159 31.74 -12.53 -0.18
C TRP A 159 32.97 -11.91 0.50
N LYS A 160 34.17 -12.03 -0.08
CA LYS A 160 35.38 -11.39 0.48
C LYS A 160 35.28 -9.88 0.55
N GLU A 161 34.47 -9.24 -0.27
CA GLU A 161 34.27 -7.78 -0.29
C GLU A 161 33.53 -7.29 0.96
N VAL A 162 32.87 -8.18 1.67
CA VAL A 162 32.12 -7.90 2.90
C VAL A 162 32.61 -8.71 4.10
N GLY A 163 33.86 -9.20 4.05
CA GLY A 163 34.49 -9.90 5.16
C GLY A 163 34.18 -11.41 5.23
N GLY A 164 33.56 -11.96 4.20
CA GLY A 164 33.33 -13.39 4.06
C GLY A 164 34.47 -14.14 3.39
N SER A 165 34.25 -15.42 3.12
CA SER A 165 35.17 -16.27 2.36
C SER A 165 35.21 -15.87 0.87
N ASP A 166 36.32 -16.13 0.17
CA ASP A 166 36.39 -15.89 -1.28
C ASP A 166 35.42 -16.83 -2.03
N GLY A 167 34.41 -16.27 -2.64
CA GLY A 167 33.38 -16.97 -3.38
C GLY A 167 32.29 -16.04 -3.93
N PRO A 168 31.61 -16.43 -5.03
CA PRO A 168 30.55 -15.62 -5.60
C PRO A 168 29.36 -15.49 -4.62
N ILE A 169 28.58 -14.45 -4.76
CA ILE A 169 27.30 -14.27 -4.04
C ILE A 169 26.16 -14.74 -4.94
N HIS A 170 25.33 -15.66 -4.45
CA HIS A 170 24.16 -16.17 -5.16
C HIS A 170 22.88 -15.64 -4.54
N LEU A 171 22.13 -14.84 -5.30
CA LEU A 171 20.90 -14.20 -4.81
C LEU A 171 19.70 -15.15 -4.93
N CYS A 172 18.97 -15.31 -3.84
CA CYS A 172 17.69 -16.01 -3.76
C CYS A 172 16.59 -15.00 -3.38
N ILE A 173 15.70 -14.65 -4.31
CA ILE A 173 14.71 -13.59 -4.13
C ILE A 173 13.32 -14.03 -4.57
N ARG A 174 12.31 -13.27 -4.15
CA ARG A 174 10.92 -13.48 -4.59
C ARG A 174 10.73 -13.11 -6.06
N ASP A 175 9.74 -13.72 -6.68
CA ASP A 175 9.24 -13.36 -8.01
C ASP A 175 8.91 -11.86 -8.11
N PRO A 176 9.13 -11.22 -9.28
CA PRO A 176 8.85 -9.79 -9.48
C PRO A 176 7.40 -9.37 -9.26
N ILE A 177 6.45 -10.31 -9.34
CA ILE A 177 5.02 -10.06 -9.08
C ILE A 177 4.68 -10.01 -7.59
N SER A 178 5.60 -10.41 -6.71
CA SER A 178 5.39 -10.41 -5.26
C SER A 178 5.49 -9.00 -4.68
N GLY A 179 4.54 -8.64 -3.82
CA GLY A 179 4.61 -7.43 -3.01
C GLY A 179 5.87 -7.37 -2.14
N THR A 180 6.36 -8.54 -1.69
CA THR A 180 7.63 -8.65 -0.94
C THR A 180 8.83 -8.28 -1.79
N HIS A 181 8.88 -8.70 -3.06
CA HIS A 181 9.94 -8.30 -3.99
C HIS A 181 10.01 -6.76 -4.13
N LEU A 182 8.86 -6.13 -4.30
CA LEU A 182 8.76 -4.68 -4.44
C LEU A 182 9.10 -3.98 -3.11
N GLY A 183 8.59 -4.50 -1.98
CA GLY A 183 8.84 -3.94 -0.65
C GLY A 183 10.31 -4.01 -0.25
N PHE A 184 10.99 -5.13 -0.49
CA PHE A 184 12.43 -5.24 -0.23
C PHE A 184 13.24 -4.30 -1.12
N ARG A 185 12.90 -4.21 -2.41
CA ARG A 185 13.55 -3.28 -3.33
C ARG A 185 13.40 -1.82 -2.87
N GLU A 186 12.24 -1.44 -2.37
CA GLU A 186 12.01 -0.10 -1.80
C GLU A 186 12.84 0.13 -0.53
N LEU A 187 12.81 -0.82 0.42
CA LEU A 187 13.43 -0.67 1.74
C LEU A 187 14.95 -0.80 1.70
N ALA A 188 15.46 -1.81 0.98
CA ALA A 188 16.85 -2.21 1.03
C ALA A 188 17.67 -1.71 -0.16
N MET A 189 17.03 -1.41 -1.31
CA MET A 189 17.73 -1.15 -2.56
C MET A 189 17.48 0.27 -3.13
N GLU A 190 16.80 1.15 -2.40
CA GLU A 190 16.48 2.51 -2.89
C GLU A 190 15.76 2.50 -4.25
N ASN A 191 14.89 1.52 -4.47
CA ASN A 191 14.20 1.25 -5.75
C ASN A 191 15.10 0.89 -6.95
N LYS A 192 16.40 0.65 -6.76
CA LYS A 192 17.29 0.17 -7.82
C LYS A 192 16.88 -1.23 -8.27
N PRO A 193 17.22 -1.63 -9.53
CA PRO A 193 16.94 -2.99 -10.00
C PRO A 193 17.80 -4.01 -9.28
N TYR A 194 17.29 -5.24 -9.16
CA TYR A 194 18.09 -6.39 -8.73
C TYR A 194 19.16 -6.72 -9.79
N ALA A 195 20.20 -7.44 -9.37
CA ALA A 195 21.20 -8.00 -10.28
C ALA A 195 20.55 -8.89 -11.38
N ASP A 196 21.26 -9.07 -12.50
CA ASP A 196 20.68 -9.66 -13.71
C ASP A 196 20.27 -11.14 -13.62
N THR A 197 20.84 -11.92 -12.69
CA THR A 197 20.65 -13.38 -12.64
C THR A 197 20.31 -13.92 -11.25
N PRO A 198 19.31 -13.40 -10.53
CA PRO A 198 18.91 -13.95 -9.26
C PRO A 198 18.13 -15.25 -9.45
N ASN A 199 18.17 -16.13 -8.47
CA ASN A 199 17.26 -17.26 -8.37
C ASN A 199 15.89 -16.76 -7.91
N LEU A 200 14.88 -16.83 -8.77
CA LEU A 200 13.52 -16.36 -8.51
C LEU A 200 12.69 -17.47 -7.87
N LEU A 201 12.10 -17.19 -6.72
CA LEU A 201 11.43 -18.15 -5.87
C LEU A 201 10.02 -17.68 -5.47
N THR A 202 9.11 -18.62 -5.29
CA THR A 202 7.67 -18.35 -5.14
C THR A 202 7.25 -17.90 -3.74
N ASN A 203 8.00 -18.29 -2.71
CA ASN A 203 7.72 -18.00 -1.30
C ASN A 203 8.99 -17.93 -0.46
N TYR A 204 8.86 -17.56 0.81
CA TYR A 204 9.98 -17.46 1.74
C TYR A 204 10.60 -18.80 2.09
N GLU A 205 9.79 -19.86 2.21
CA GLU A 205 10.27 -21.21 2.49
C GLU A 205 11.21 -21.69 1.38
N ALA A 206 10.86 -21.44 0.12
CA ALA A 206 11.72 -21.78 -1.02
C ALA A 206 13.03 -20.98 -1.01
N ILE A 207 13.01 -19.70 -0.59
CA ILE A 207 14.24 -18.90 -0.42
C ILE A 207 15.12 -19.51 0.67
N VAL A 208 14.56 -19.78 1.83
CA VAL A 208 15.30 -20.38 2.96
C VAL A 208 15.89 -21.73 2.57
N GLU A 209 15.13 -22.58 1.90
CA GLU A 209 15.59 -23.89 1.41
C GLU A 209 16.75 -23.76 0.40
N ALA A 210 16.65 -22.80 -0.54
CA ALA A 210 17.70 -22.55 -1.53
C ALA A 210 18.98 -22.03 -0.88
N VAL A 211 18.88 -21.06 0.05
CA VAL A 211 20.01 -20.51 0.80
C VAL A 211 20.65 -21.58 1.70
N ALA A 212 19.85 -22.43 2.33
CA ALA A 212 20.37 -23.52 3.17
C ALA A 212 21.22 -24.55 2.41
N LYS A 213 20.92 -24.74 1.10
CA LYS A 213 21.65 -25.69 0.22
C LYS A 213 22.87 -25.08 -0.45
N ASP A 214 23.05 -23.78 -0.39
CA ASP A 214 24.14 -23.06 -1.08
C ASP A 214 24.97 -22.25 -0.08
N ALA A 215 26.22 -22.69 0.16
CA ALA A 215 27.14 -21.99 1.07
C ALA A 215 27.40 -20.51 0.69
N ASN A 216 27.18 -20.16 -0.57
CA ASN A 216 27.33 -18.81 -1.10
C ASN A 216 26.00 -18.05 -1.23
N GLY A 217 24.89 -18.66 -0.79
CA GLY A 217 23.55 -18.11 -0.90
C GLY A 217 23.28 -16.97 0.06
N ILE A 218 22.55 -15.97 -0.43
CA ILE A 218 21.92 -14.92 0.34
C ILE A 218 20.48 -14.71 -0.17
N GLY A 219 19.59 -14.42 0.74
CA GLY A 219 18.20 -14.10 0.42
C GLY A 219 17.56 -13.26 1.51
N TYR A 220 16.25 -13.21 1.49
CA TYR A 220 15.47 -12.62 2.57
C TYR A 220 14.25 -13.49 2.90
N SER A 221 13.85 -13.49 4.16
CA SER A 221 12.71 -14.28 4.66
C SER A 221 11.83 -13.43 5.58
N SER A 222 10.69 -13.99 6.00
CA SER A 222 9.94 -13.45 7.14
C SER A 222 10.75 -13.68 8.44
N LEU A 223 10.45 -12.90 9.48
CA LEU A 223 11.10 -13.07 10.80
C LEU A 223 10.87 -14.46 11.41
N GLU A 224 9.76 -15.11 11.10
CA GLU A 224 9.47 -16.47 11.61
C GLU A 224 10.41 -17.52 11.04
N LEU A 225 10.93 -17.32 9.84
CA LEU A 225 11.77 -18.28 9.12
C LEU A 225 13.27 -17.97 9.18
N GLU A 226 13.66 -16.83 9.74
CA GLU A 226 15.07 -16.37 9.75
C GLU A 226 16.04 -17.32 10.44
N ASN A 227 15.56 -18.11 11.42
CA ASN A 227 16.33 -19.10 12.17
C ASN A 227 16.04 -20.54 11.73
N SER A 228 15.53 -20.75 10.52
CA SER A 228 15.28 -22.07 9.98
C SER A 228 16.60 -22.86 9.79
N ALA A 229 16.51 -24.18 9.83
CA ALA A 229 17.69 -25.05 9.72
C ALA A 229 18.48 -24.76 8.43
N GLY A 230 19.79 -24.57 8.55
CA GLY A 230 20.70 -24.33 7.44
C GLY A 230 20.86 -22.87 7.02
N VAL A 231 20.13 -21.95 7.63
CA VAL A 231 20.30 -20.51 7.44
C VAL A 231 20.52 -19.80 8.76
N LYS A 232 20.98 -18.56 8.69
CA LYS A 232 21.05 -17.64 9.82
C LYS A 232 20.72 -16.23 9.37
N PRO A 233 20.10 -15.38 10.22
CA PRO A 233 19.89 -13.98 9.93
C PRO A 233 21.22 -13.22 9.98
N VAL A 234 21.24 -12.11 9.26
CA VAL A 234 22.33 -11.13 9.26
C VAL A 234 21.84 -9.85 9.93
N SER A 235 22.61 -9.35 10.90
CA SER A 235 22.34 -8.02 11.48
C SER A 235 22.55 -6.95 10.42
N ILE A 236 21.80 -5.85 10.53
CA ILE A 236 21.95 -4.71 9.63
C ILE A 236 22.43 -3.49 10.43
N GLY A 237 23.72 -3.18 10.28
CA GLY A 237 24.35 -2.12 11.07
C GLY A 237 24.31 -2.42 12.58
N GLY A 238 24.48 -3.68 12.96
CA GLY A 238 24.43 -4.14 14.35
C GLY A 238 23.02 -4.39 14.89
N ILE A 239 21.96 -4.15 14.11
CA ILE A 239 20.56 -4.37 14.55
C ILE A 239 20.09 -5.74 14.05
N VAL A 240 19.76 -6.63 14.99
CA VAL A 240 19.28 -7.99 14.69
C VAL A 240 17.80 -7.93 14.27
N PRO A 241 17.37 -8.65 13.23
CA PRO A 241 15.97 -8.76 12.90
C PRO A 241 15.22 -9.50 14.02
N ASN A 242 14.36 -8.81 14.74
CA ASN A 242 13.46 -9.39 15.73
C ASN A 242 12.21 -8.52 15.91
N VAL A 243 11.15 -9.10 16.46
CA VAL A 243 9.85 -8.42 16.63
C VAL A 243 9.99 -7.14 17.45
N SER A 244 10.79 -7.15 18.53
CA SER A 244 10.97 -5.97 19.39
C SER A 244 11.58 -4.77 18.66
N ASP A 245 12.58 -5.00 17.80
CA ASP A 245 13.26 -3.92 17.08
C ASP A 245 12.43 -3.47 15.85
N VAL A 246 11.59 -4.36 15.30
CA VAL A 246 10.58 -4.02 14.31
C VAL A 246 9.51 -3.10 14.91
N ASP A 247 8.96 -3.45 16.07
CA ASP A 247 7.91 -2.67 16.75
C ASP A 247 8.41 -1.28 17.19
N LYS A 248 9.69 -1.18 17.57
CA LYS A 248 10.31 0.12 17.87
C LYS A 248 10.63 0.96 16.63
N GLY A 249 10.60 0.35 15.44
CA GLY A 249 11.03 0.99 14.19
C GLY A 249 12.55 1.10 14.04
N ASP A 250 13.33 0.36 14.83
CA ASP A 250 14.80 0.37 14.79
C ASP A 250 15.33 -0.50 13.64
N TYR A 251 14.66 -1.63 13.33
CA TYR A 251 15.09 -2.52 12.26
C TYR A 251 14.79 -1.92 10.87
N PRO A 252 15.79 -1.71 10.00
CA PRO A 252 15.65 -0.89 8.80
C PRO A 252 14.77 -1.50 7.70
N TYR A 253 14.60 -2.82 7.69
CA TYR A 253 13.81 -3.52 6.66
C TYR A 253 12.45 -3.96 7.20
N ALA A 254 11.86 -3.09 8.01
CA ALA A 254 10.50 -3.25 8.52
C ALA A 254 9.67 -2.00 8.31
N ARG A 255 8.37 -2.18 8.24
CA ARG A 255 7.36 -1.11 8.23
C ARG A 255 6.15 -1.55 9.02
N VAL A 256 5.75 -0.76 9.98
CA VAL A 256 4.46 -0.92 10.66
C VAL A 256 3.35 -0.62 9.65
N LEU A 257 2.35 -1.47 9.63
CA LEU A 257 1.21 -1.38 8.72
C LEU A 257 -0.01 -0.88 9.47
N HIS A 258 -0.66 0.09 8.86
CA HIS A 258 -1.79 0.80 9.44
C HIS A 258 -2.97 0.82 8.49
N LEU A 259 -4.18 0.77 9.04
CA LEU A 259 -5.40 1.18 8.38
C LEU A 259 -5.91 2.43 9.06
N TYR A 260 -6.01 3.54 8.33
CA TYR A 260 -6.52 4.80 8.86
C TYR A 260 -7.96 5.03 8.40
N THR A 261 -8.78 5.55 9.32
CA THR A 261 -10.12 6.05 9.02
C THR A 261 -10.23 7.54 9.37
N SER A 262 -11.28 8.20 8.90
CA SER A 262 -11.61 9.57 9.31
C SER A 262 -12.50 9.50 10.55
N LYS A 263 -11.97 9.89 11.69
CA LYS A 263 -12.62 9.81 13.00
C LYS A 263 -13.97 10.54 13.01
N GLY A 264 -15.00 9.82 13.46
CA GLY A 264 -16.37 10.33 13.46
C GLY A 264 -17.08 10.30 12.10
N HIS A 265 -16.41 9.80 11.03
CA HIS A 265 -16.96 9.62 9.69
C HIS A 265 -16.82 8.19 9.18
N GLU A 266 -16.50 7.26 10.06
CA GLU A 266 -16.36 5.84 9.74
C GLU A 266 -17.69 5.22 9.37
N THR A 267 -17.69 4.37 8.31
CA THR A 267 -18.81 3.49 8.02
C THR A 267 -18.76 2.25 8.92
N GLN A 268 -19.93 1.69 9.25
CA GLN A 268 -19.98 0.47 10.06
C GLN A 268 -19.29 -0.70 9.36
N GLU A 269 -19.41 -0.77 8.03
CA GLU A 269 -18.77 -1.78 7.20
C GLU A 269 -17.24 -1.68 7.26
N ALA A 270 -16.68 -0.46 7.19
CA ALA A 270 -15.24 -0.25 7.31
C ALA A 270 -14.72 -0.66 8.70
N LEU A 271 -15.40 -0.26 9.76
CA LEU A 271 -15.04 -0.66 11.12
C LEU A 271 -15.14 -2.17 11.33
N ALA A 272 -16.19 -2.82 10.79
CA ALA A 272 -16.35 -4.27 10.87
C ALA A 272 -15.22 -5.00 10.13
N PHE A 273 -14.79 -4.49 8.96
CA PHE A 273 -13.65 -5.04 8.25
C PHE A 273 -12.34 -4.86 9.03
N ILE A 274 -12.09 -3.68 9.63
CA ILE A 274 -10.91 -3.45 10.47
C ILE A 274 -10.91 -4.38 11.69
N GLN A 275 -12.05 -4.55 12.36
CA GLN A 275 -12.19 -5.51 13.46
C GLN A 275 -11.87 -6.94 13.04
N PHE A 276 -12.33 -7.35 11.83
CA PHE A 276 -11.96 -8.63 11.28
C PHE A 276 -10.44 -8.73 11.06
N VAL A 277 -9.81 -7.72 10.46
CA VAL A 277 -8.35 -7.70 10.25
C VAL A 277 -7.59 -7.90 11.56
N LEU A 278 -8.04 -7.26 12.64
CA LEU A 278 -7.44 -7.37 13.98
C LEU A 278 -7.85 -8.65 14.74
N SER A 279 -8.80 -9.42 14.24
CA SER A 279 -9.22 -10.69 14.86
C SER A 279 -8.17 -11.79 14.63
N PRO A 280 -8.20 -12.90 15.43
CA PRO A 280 -7.32 -14.04 15.20
C PRO A 280 -7.40 -14.60 13.78
N GLN A 281 -8.57 -14.53 13.12
CA GLN A 281 -8.74 -14.99 11.75
C GLN A 281 -8.04 -14.04 10.76
N GLY A 282 -8.16 -12.73 10.92
CA GLY A 282 -7.45 -11.74 10.11
C GLY A 282 -5.95 -11.82 10.31
N GLN A 283 -5.50 -11.94 11.56
CA GLN A 283 -4.07 -12.06 11.90
C GLN A 283 -3.44 -13.36 11.33
N ALA A 284 -4.18 -14.47 11.28
CA ALA A 284 -3.75 -15.68 10.59
C ALA A 284 -3.57 -15.47 9.06
N VAL A 285 -4.28 -14.50 8.45
CA VAL A 285 -4.01 -14.11 7.06
C VAL A 285 -2.66 -13.42 6.94
N LEU A 286 -2.33 -12.49 7.86
CA LEU A 286 -1.02 -11.83 7.86
C LEU A 286 0.10 -12.86 7.92
N THR A 287 0.07 -13.76 8.91
CA THR A 287 1.08 -14.81 9.07
C THR A 287 1.27 -15.64 7.79
N ARG A 288 0.19 -16.19 7.22
CA ARG A 288 0.31 -17.04 6.02
C ARG A 288 0.75 -16.29 4.75
N THR A 289 0.64 -14.97 4.73
CA THR A 289 1.15 -14.12 3.63
C THR A 289 2.54 -13.55 3.90
N GLY A 290 3.18 -13.96 5.03
CA GLY A 290 4.55 -13.57 5.37
C GLY A 290 4.68 -12.20 6.03
N TYR A 291 3.59 -11.67 6.58
CA TYR A 291 3.59 -10.45 7.39
C TYR A 291 3.61 -10.80 8.88
N THR A 292 4.25 -9.96 9.67
CA THR A 292 4.25 -10.08 11.13
C THR A 292 2.90 -9.61 11.68
N PRO A 293 2.16 -10.45 12.43
CA PRO A 293 0.88 -10.05 13.01
C PRO A 293 1.08 -9.01 14.11
N HIS A 294 0.04 -8.22 14.38
CA HIS A 294 -0.03 -7.34 15.55
C HIS A 294 -0.25 -8.20 16.80
N PRO A 295 0.52 -7.97 17.91
CA PRO A 295 0.38 -8.71 19.16
C PRO A 295 -1.00 -8.63 19.79
#